data_60b293d7077cdec89c878edd36590612
#
_entry.id   60b293d7077cdec89c878edd36590612
#
_cell.length_a   1.000
_cell.length_b   1.000
_cell.length_c   1.000
_cell.angle_alpha   90.00
_cell.angle_beta   90.00
_cell.angle_gamma   90.00
#
_symmetry.space_group_name_H-M   'P 1'
#
loop_
_entity.id
_entity.type
_entity.pdbx_description
1 polymer ?
#
loop_
_entity_poly.entity_id
_entity_poly.type
_entity_poly.pdbx_seq_one_letter_code
_entity_poly.pdbx_strand_id
1 'polypeptide(L)'
;MCCLFGLIDPRHSLSGRQKARLLHSLSIACEARGTDATGIAYRSGGRLRIHKKPLPAHQFRFFLPDDAYTVMGHTRMTTQGSASKTYNNHPFPGTVNGHTFALAHNGVLYNDKTLRRNLRLPNTKIETDSYVAVQLIERQKALSFSSLRSMAESVEGSFTFTILDHMNGLYFVKGENPLCLNYYPRLGLYVYASTKEILNGGLAHTLLKRETAEEVPVHTEEILYLSTDGTIARDTFTLSWNWYGPWSGWFPGRRSASATLGDPWLKELRDMAGVFGYRPEDIDEMATHGMSTDEIEEALYVGEL
;
A
#
# COMPACT_ATOMS: atom_id res chain seq x y z
N MET A 1 7.69 -7.43 -1.88
CA MET A 1 6.41 -6.66 -1.77
C MET A 1 6.67 -5.19 -1.60
N CYS A 2 5.70 -4.34 -1.95
CA CYS A 2 5.79 -2.88 -1.79
C CYS A 2 5.61 -2.43 -0.34
N CYS A 3 5.92 -1.17 -0.03
CA CYS A 3 5.62 -0.57 1.27
C CYS A 3 4.88 0.76 1.12
N LEU A 4 3.81 0.92 1.89
CA LEU A 4 3.10 2.18 2.09
C LEU A 4 3.69 2.89 3.32
N PHE A 5 3.80 4.20 3.26
CA PHE A 5 4.18 5.02 4.40
C PHE A 5 3.61 6.44 4.27
N GLY A 6 3.54 7.16 5.37
CA GLY A 6 3.10 8.54 5.32
C GLY A 6 2.77 9.14 6.67
N LEU A 7 2.24 10.36 6.63
CA LEU A 7 1.79 11.09 7.82
C LEU A 7 0.57 11.96 7.50
N ILE A 8 -0.21 12.23 8.53
CA ILE A 8 -1.28 13.23 8.53
C ILE A 8 -1.08 14.12 9.78
N ASP A 9 -0.99 15.44 9.57
CA ASP A 9 -0.68 16.45 10.60
C ASP A 9 -1.85 17.45 10.75
N PRO A 10 -2.97 17.05 11.39
CA PRO A 10 -4.16 17.88 11.55
C PRO A 10 -3.91 19.16 12.30
N ARG A 11 -3.00 19.15 13.26
CA ARG A 11 -2.69 20.30 14.11
C ARG A 11 -1.59 21.21 13.55
N HIS A 12 -1.05 20.87 12.37
CA HIS A 12 0.08 21.58 11.77
C HIS A 12 1.26 21.73 12.73
N SER A 13 1.53 20.67 13.47
CA SER A 13 2.51 20.63 14.55
C SER A 13 3.96 20.57 14.06
N LEU A 14 4.16 20.19 12.80
CA LEU A 14 5.47 20.02 12.19
C LEU A 14 5.67 20.96 11.02
N SER A 15 6.87 21.55 10.93
CA SER A 15 7.32 22.25 9.72
C SER A 15 7.53 21.26 8.57
N GLY A 16 7.51 21.74 7.32
CA GLY A 16 7.78 20.93 6.14
C GLY A 16 9.14 20.22 6.22
N ARG A 17 10.17 20.89 6.79
CA ARG A 17 11.48 20.28 7.02
C ARG A 17 11.44 19.13 8.01
N GLN A 18 10.66 19.23 9.09
CA GLN A 18 10.51 18.15 10.08
C GLN A 18 9.76 16.97 9.47
N LYS A 19 8.65 17.23 8.73
CA LYS A 19 7.91 16.22 7.99
C LYS A 19 8.81 15.49 6.98
N ALA A 20 9.60 16.24 6.20
CA ALA A 20 10.51 15.65 5.21
C ALA A 20 11.57 14.75 5.86
N ARG A 21 12.16 15.15 6.99
CA ARG A 21 13.13 14.33 7.73
C ARG A 21 12.51 13.05 8.27
N LEU A 22 11.32 13.16 8.87
CA LEU A 22 10.59 12.02 9.41
C LEU A 22 10.25 11.02 8.29
N LEU A 23 9.66 11.49 7.21
CA LEU A 23 9.28 10.64 6.08
C LEU A 23 10.48 10.07 5.33
N HIS A 24 11.61 10.80 5.28
CA HIS A 24 12.84 10.26 4.70
C HIS A 24 13.37 9.08 5.52
N SER A 25 13.42 9.20 6.85
CA SER A 25 13.80 8.10 7.72
C SER A 25 12.87 6.89 7.57
N LEU A 26 11.55 7.15 7.52
CA LEU A 26 10.54 6.11 7.36
C LEU A 26 10.63 5.43 5.98
N SER A 27 10.86 6.20 4.90
CA SER A 27 11.01 5.64 3.56
C SER A 27 12.24 4.74 3.42
N ILE A 28 13.34 5.06 4.12
CA ILE A 28 14.53 4.19 4.16
C ILE A 28 14.20 2.86 4.87
N ALA A 29 13.47 2.89 5.98
CA ALA A 29 13.03 1.66 6.64
C ALA A 29 12.11 0.81 5.73
N CYS A 30 11.34 1.45 4.85
CA CYS A 30 10.49 0.77 3.87
C CYS A 30 11.29 0.04 2.77
N GLU A 31 12.59 0.29 2.61
CA GLU A 31 13.44 -0.42 1.65
C GLU A 31 13.54 -1.92 1.95
N ALA A 32 13.28 -2.34 3.19
CA ALA A 32 13.13 -3.75 3.53
C ALA A 32 12.08 -4.48 2.67
N ARG A 33 11.15 -3.72 2.05
CA ARG A 33 10.07 -4.27 1.21
C ARG A 33 10.12 -3.83 -0.26
N GLY A 34 11.02 -2.92 -0.64
CA GLY A 34 11.14 -2.51 -2.04
C GLY A 34 12.11 -1.36 -2.25
N THR A 35 13.00 -1.51 -3.22
CA THR A 35 14.08 -0.57 -3.54
C THR A 35 14.06 -0.07 -4.98
N ASP A 36 13.14 -0.54 -5.83
CA ASP A 36 13.15 -0.26 -7.26
C ASP A 36 12.71 1.16 -7.61
N ALA A 37 11.79 1.71 -6.81
CA ALA A 37 11.34 3.08 -6.98
C ALA A 37 10.75 3.62 -5.69
N THR A 38 10.85 4.94 -5.50
CA THR A 38 10.25 5.65 -4.38
C THR A 38 9.41 6.81 -4.90
N GLY A 39 8.26 7.03 -4.26
CA GLY A 39 7.39 8.15 -4.59
C GLY A 39 6.58 8.65 -3.40
N ILE A 40 6.24 9.94 -3.46
CA ILE A 40 5.36 10.60 -2.50
C ILE A 40 4.28 11.40 -3.22
N ALA A 41 3.15 11.60 -2.56
CA ALA A 41 2.14 12.55 -2.98
C ALA A 41 1.66 13.38 -1.78
N TYR A 42 1.38 14.64 -2.02
CA TYR A 42 0.84 15.60 -1.06
C TYR A 42 0.11 16.72 -1.79
N ARG A 43 -0.60 17.56 -1.06
CA ARG A 43 -1.20 18.77 -1.62
C ARG A 43 -0.52 20.01 -1.04
N SER A 44 -0.35 21.01 -1.89
CA SER A 44 0.18 22.32 -1.51
C SER A 44 -0.39 23.38 -2.44
N GLY A 45 -0.81 24.53 -1.89
CA GLY A 45 -1.49 25.58 -2.64
C GLY A 45 -2.75 25.08 -3.37
N GLY A 46 -3.51 24.14 -2.77
CA GLY A 46 -4.70 23.52 -3.34
C GLY A 46 -4.45 22.53 -4.48
N ARG A 47 -3.19 22.25 -4.85
CA ARG A 47 -2.85 21.38 -5.98
C ARG A 47 -2.20 20.09 -5.50
N LEU A 48 -2.56 18.97 -6.14
CA LEU A 48 -1.88 17.69 -5.96
C LEU A 48 -0.46 17.77 -6.52
N ARG A 49 0.51 17.33 -5.73
CA ARG A 49 1.92 17.22 -6.09
C ARG A 49 2.33 15.76 -5.95
N ILE A 50 2.87 15.18 -7.03
CA ILE A 50 3.42 13.83 -7.02
C ILE A 50 4.87 13.92 -7.43
N HIS A 51 5.75 13.41 -6.57
CA HIS A 51 7.17 13.29 -6.83
C HIS A 51 7.56 11.82 -6.71
N LYS A 52 8.09 11.22 -7.79
CA LYS A 52 8.46 9.81 -7.84
C LYS A 52 9.61 9.57 -8.81
N LYS A 53 10.48 8.63 -8.46
CA LYS A 53 11.65 8.27 -9.28
C LYS A 53 11.93 6.77 -9.17
N PRO A 54 12.55 6.16 -10.19
CA PRO A 54 13.07 4.80 -10.13
C PRO A 54 14.40 4.77 -9.33
N LEU A 55 14.30 5.07 -8.05
CA LEU A 55 15.42 5.14 -7.11
C LEU A 55 15.01 4.55 -5.77
N PRO A 56 15.93 3.85 -5.07
CA PRO A 56 15.71 3.48 -3.67
C PRO A 56 15.55 4.72 -2.78
N ALA A 57 14.90 4.57 -1.64
CA ALA A 57 14.52 5.69 -0.79
C ALA A 57 15.72 6.47 -0.25
N HIS A 58 16.85 5.81 0.07
CA HIS A 58 18.07 6.48 0.53
C HIS A 58 18.69 7.43 -0.51
N GLN A 59 18.38 7.25 -1.80
CA GLN A 59 18.78 8.12 -2.91
C GLN A 59 17.68 9.11 -3.32
N PHE A 60 16.44 8.90 -2.85
CA PHE A 60 15.29 9.72 -3.22
C PHE A 60 15.20 10.93 -2.30
N ARG A 61 15.58 12.11 -2.80
CA ARG A 61 15.52 13.37 -2.05
C ARG A 61 14.25 14.13 -2.39
N PHE A 62 13.59 14.66 -1.37
CA PHE A 62 12.41 15.49 -1.51
C PHE A 62 12.35 16.56 -0.41
N PHE A 63 11.65 17.65 -0.71
CA PHE A 63 11.36 18.73 0.22
C PHE A 63 9.84 18.84 0.33
N LEU A 64 9.36 19.21 1.50
CA LEU A 64 7.94 19.44 1.74
C LEU A 64 7.72 20.88 2.17
N PRO A 65 6.72 21.56 1.61
CA PRO A 65 6.28 22.85 2.12
C PRO A 65 5.52 22.67 3.43
N ASP A 66 5.39 23.75 4.21
CA ASP A 66 4.74 23.70 5.52
C ASP A 66 3.24 23.34 5.42
N ASP A 67 2.58 23.71 4.31
CA ASP A 67 1.19 23.41 4.00
C ASP A 67 0.92 21.99 3.44
N ALA A 68 1.96 21.14 3.40
CA ALA A 68 1.77 19.70 3.14
C ALA A 68 1.32 18.99 4.43
N TYR A 69 0.02 19.02 4.71
CA TYR A 69 -0.54 18.45 5.95
C TYR A 69 -0.68 16.95 5.91
N THR A 70 -1.00 16.41 4.75
CA THR A 70 -1.08 14.97 4.51
C THR A 70 -0.08 14.58 3.42
N VAL A 71 0.76 13.62 3.73
CA VAL A 71 1.74 13.08 2.78
C VAL A 71 1.62 11.57 2.75
N MET A 72 1.39 11.02 1.57
CA MET A 72 1.42 9.58 1.32
C MET A 72 2.69 9.22 0.56
N GLY A 73 3.25 8.05 0.84
CA GLY A 73 4.46 7.57 0.22
C GLY A 73 4.40 6.07 -0.11
N HIS A 74 5.30 5.65 -0.99
CA HIS A 74 5.40 4.29 -1.45
C HIS A 74 6.84 3.95 -1.84
N THR A 75 7.34 2.79 -1.40
CA THR A 75 8.53 2.14 -1.98
C THR A 75 8.09 0.89 -2.74
N ARG A 76 8.65 0.71 -3.92
CA ARG A 76 8.23 -0.31 -4.87
C ARG A 76 9.21 -1.48 -4.91
N MET A 77 8.68 -2.68 -4.86
CA MET A 77 9.25 -3.89 -5.43
C MET A 77 8.47 -4.22 -6.70
N THR A 78 9.15 -4.41 -7.80
CA THR A 78 8.50 -4.56 -9.10
C THR A 78 8.01 -5.99 -9.29
N THR A 79 6.71 -6.17 -9.35
CA THR A 79 6.04 -7.43 -9.72
C THR A 79 5.55 -7.37 -11.15
N GLN A 80 5.00 -6.22 -11.60
CA GLN A 80 4.47 -6.02 -12.94
C GLN A 80 4.83 -4.64 -13.49
N GLY A 81 5.25 -4.58 -14.77
CA GLY A 81 5.70 -3.36 -15.44
C GLY A 81 7.08 -2.88 -14.97
N SER A 82 7.82 -2.18 -15.81
CA SER A 82 9.19 -1.74 -15.50
C SER A 82 9.21 -0.53 -14.56
N ALA A 83 9.99 -0.58 -13.46
CA ALA A 83 10.21 0.55 -12.56
C ALA A 83 10.96 1.71 -13.21
N SER A 84 11.80 1.44 -14.23
CA SER A 84 12.52 2.50 -14.98
C SER A 84 11.57 3.48 -15.66
N LYS A 85 10.36 3.04 -15.99
CA LYS A 85 9.28 3.88 -16.51
C LYS A 85 8.56 4.55 -15.34
N THR A 86 8.92 5.79 -15.02
CA THR A 86 8.39 6.54 -13.87
C THR A 86 6.85 6.53 -13.78
N TYR A 87 6.13 6.45 -14.90
CA TYR A 87 4.67 6.39 -14.90
C TYR A 87 4.12 5.08 -14.31
N ASN A 88 4.91 4.01 -14.25
CA ASN A 88 4.55 2.73 -13.62
C ASN A 88 4.71 2.74 -12.09
N ASN A 89 5.32 3.78 -11.52
CA ASN A 89 5.60 3.85 -10.10
C ASN A 89 4.49 4.61 -9.35
N HIS A 90 4.26 4.21 -8.11
CA HIS A 90 3.30 4.88 -7.22
C HIS A 90 3.88 6.19 -6.66
N PRO A 91 3.00 7.11 -6.19
CA PRO A 91 1.55 7.12 -6.30
C PRO A 91 1.06 7.44 -7.71
N PHE A 92 -0.15 6.96 -8.06
CA PHE A 92 -0.81 7.26 -9.33
C PHE A 92 -1.80 8.41 -9.17
N PRO A 93 -1.81 9.41 -10.07
CA PRO A 93 -2.89 10.38 -10.09
C PRO A 93 -4.17 9.79 -10.69
N GLY A 94 -5.31 10.21 -10.17
CA GLY A 94 -6.63 10.02 -10.75
C GLY A 94 -7.47 11.29 -10.65
N THR A 95 -8.60 11.33 -11.35
CA THR A 95 -9.50 12.50 -11.39
C THR A 95 -10.95 12.06 -11.35
N VAL A 96 -11.74 12.66 -10.46
CA VAL A 96 -13.19 12.49 -10.37
C VAL A 96 -13.84 13.87 -10.31
N ASN A 97 -14.81 14.15 -11.21
CA ASN A 97 -15.54 15.43 -11.25
C ASN A 97 -14.62 16.67 -11.19
N GLY A 98 -13.48 16.63 -11.89
CA GLY A 98 -12.51 17.72 -11.90
C GLY A 98 -11.59 17.81 -10.68
N HIS A 99 -11.80 16.96 -9.67
CA HIS A 99 -10.95 16.87 -8.48
C HIS A 99 -9.92 15.77 -8.62
N THR A 100 -8.65 16.11 -8.40
CA THR A 100 -7.54 15.16 -8.46
C THR A 100 -7.36 14.43 -7.13
N PHE A 101 -7.02 13.15 -7.20
CA PHE A 101 -6.59 12.32 -6.07
C PHE A 101 -5.30 11.58 -6.40
N ALA A 102 -4.66 10.98 -5.41
CA ALA A 102 -3.52 10.10 -5.60
C ALA A 102 -3.78 8.75 -4.93
N LEU A 103 -3.37 7.65 -5.56
CA LEU A 103 -3.51 6.29 -5.06
C LEU A 103 -2.15 5.59 -5.01
N ALA A 104 -1.85 4.90 -3.90
CA ALA A 104 -0.77 3.94 -3.78
C ALA A 104 -1.31 2.60 -3.29
N HIS A 105 -0.65 1.53 -3.71
CA HIS A 105 -1.06 0.14 -3.48
C HIS A 105 0.12 -0.68 -2.96
N ASN A 106 -0.11 -1.44 -1.91
CA ASN A 106 0.72 -2.54 -1.46
C ASN A 106 -0.05 -3.83 -1.71
N GLY A 107 0.46 -4.68 -2.58
CA GLY A 107 -0.15 -5.96 -2.96
C GLY A 107 -0.06 -6.26 -4.45
N VAL A 108 -0.82 -7.25 -4.90
CA VAL A 108 -0.92 -7.71 -6.29
C VAL A 108 -2.36 -7.99 -6.63
N LEU A 109 -2.81 -7.48 -7.79
CA LEU A 109 -4.16 -7.72 -8.31
C LEU A 109 -4.08 -8.67 -9.52
N TYR A 110 -4.87 -9.71 -9.48
CA TYR A 110 -4.83 -10.78 -10.51
C TYR A 110 -5.80 -10.56 -11.66
N ASN A 111 -6.89 -9.82 -11.43
CA ASN A 111 -7.97 -9.64 -12.39
C ASN A 111 -7.92 -8.30 -13.16
N ASP A 112 -6.82 -7.53 -13.07
CA ASP A 112 -6.68 -6.21 -13.70
C ASP A 112 -6.97 -6.22 -15.20
N LYS A 113 -6.44 -7.19 -15.95
CA LYS A 113 -6.66 -7.35 -17.40
C LYS A 113 -8.11 -7.69 -17.74
N THR A 114 -8.72 -8.54 -16.91
CA THR A 114 -10.12 -8.96 -17.06
C THR A 114 -11.06 -7.79 -16.80
N LEU A 115 -10.82 -7.02 -15.72
CA LEU A 115 -11.59 -5.82 -15.39
C LEU A 115 -11.48 -4.77 -16.51
N ARG A 116 -10.26 -4.48 -16.99
CA ARG A 116 -10.06 -3.54 -18.09
C ARG A 116 -10.84 -3.90 -19.33
N ARG A 117 -10.82 -5.17 -19.72
CA ARG A 117 -11.55 -5.67 -20.89
C ARG A 117 -13.07 -5.66 -20.69
N ASN A 118 -13.56 -6.25 -19.60
CA ASN A 118 -14.99 -6.42 -19.36
C ASN A 118 -15.71 -5.08 -19.13
N LEU A 119 -15.06 -4.16 -18.43
CA LEU A 119 -15.61 -2.84 -18.13
C LEU A 119 -15.25 -1.80 -19.20
N ARG A 120 -14.51 -2.18 -20.24
CA ARG A 120 -14.05 -1.28 -21.32
C ARG A 120 -13.38 -0.02 -20.74
N LEU A 121 -12.46 -0.23 -19.77
CA LEU A 121 -11.74 0.87 -19.14
C LEU A 121 -10.84 1.57 -20.16
N PRO A 122 -10.57 2.88 -20.00
CA PRO A 122 -9.72 3.63 -20.93
C PRO A 122 -8.34 2.99 -21.10
N ASN A 123 -7.80 3.05 -22.31
CA ASN A 123 -6.44 2.60 -22.59
C ASN A 123 -5.43 3.45 -21.80
N THR A 124 -4.39 2.82 -21.30
CA THR A 124 -3.33 3.46 -20.55
C THR A 124 -1.96 2.89 -20.92
N LYS A 125 -0.92 3.72 -20.81
CA LYS A 125 0.47 3.27 -20.91
C LYS A 125 1.02 2.68 -19.62
N ILE A 126 0.25 2.78 -18.52
CA ILE A 126 0.65 2.25 -17.22
C ILE A 126 0.45 0.73 -17.23
N GLU A 127 1.53 0.02 -16.97
CA GLU A 127 1.63 -1.43 -17.14
C GLU A 127 1.31 -2.20 -15.86
N THR A 128 1.21 -1.51 -14.71
CA THR A 128 0.97 -2.14 -13.41
C THR A 128 -0.50 -2.52 -13.23
N ASP A 129 -0.74 -3.62 -12.53
CA ASP A 129 -2.03 -4.09 -12.06
C ASP A 129 -2.78 -3.02 -11.25
N SER A 130 -2.07 -2.39 -10.32
CA SER A 130 -2.59 -1.39 -9.37
C SER A 130 -3.37 -0.25 -10.03
N TYR A 131 -3.04 0.12 -11.28
CA TYR A 131 -3.70 1.26 -11.93
C TYR A 131 -5.17 1.00 -12.26
N VAL A 132 -5.60 -0.26 -12.31
CA VAL A 132 -7.02 -0.59 -12.49
C VAL A 132 -7.87 -0.02 -11.36
N ALA A 133 -7.36 0.04 -10.12
CA ALA A 133 -8.08 0.63 -8.99
C ALA A 133 -8.36 2.13 -9.21
N VAL A 134 -7.41 2.88 -9.77
CA VAL A 134 -7.63 4.29 -10.17
C VAL A 134 -8.76 4.38 -11.20
N GLN A 135 -8.70 3.55 -12.24
CA GLN A 135 -9.71 3.55 -13.31
C GLN A 135 -11.10 3.16 -12.82
N LEU A 136 -11.21 2.24 -11.85
CA LEU A 136 -12.48 1.87 -11.22
C LEU A 136 -13.09 3.04 -10.44
N ILE A 137 -12.27 3.78 -9.68
CA ILE A 137 -12.72 4.98 -8.95
C ILE A 137 -13.17 6.07 -9.94
N GLU A 138 -12.38 6.34 -10.98
CA GLU A 138 -12.72 7.32 -12.01
C GLU A 138 -14.04 6.99 -12.73
N ARG A 139 -14.29 5.69 -12.99
CA ARG A 139 -15.52 5.19 -13.58
C ARG A 139 -16.76 5.49 -12.71
N GLN A 140 -16.62 5.43 -11.39
CA GLN A 140 -17.69 5.77 -10.44
C GLN A 140 -17.96 7.28 -10.37
N LYS A 141 -17.10 8.11 -10.95
CA LYS A 141 -17.18 9.57 -10.96
C LYS A 141 -17.29 10.20 -9.56
N ALA A 142 -16.86 9.48 -8.54
CA ALA A 142 -16.83 9.94 -7.14
C ALA A 142 -15.69 9.30 -6.39
N LEU A 143 -15.13 10.02 -5.42
CA LEU A 143 -14.25 9.47 -4.41
C LEU A 143 -15.01 9.52 -3.07
N SER A 144 -15.56 8.39 -2.65
CA SER A 144 -16.43 8.23 -1.49
C SER A 144 -16.33 6.81 -0.95
N PHE A 145 -16.85 6.54 0.23
CA PHE A 145 -16.95 5.19 0.76
C PHE A 145 -17.60 4.21 -0.22
N SER A 146 -18.70 4.61 -0.84
CA SER A 146 -19.41 3.76 -1.81
C SER A 146 -18.55 3.41 -3.02
N SER A 147 -17.83 4.37 -3.60
CA SER A 147 -16.97 4.12 -4.76
C SER A 147 -15.74 3.28 -4.39
N LEU A 148 -15.18 3.49 -3.21
CA LEU A 148 -14.06 2.71 -2.70
C LEU A 148 -14.47 1.28 -2.35
N ARG A 149 -15.66 1.10 -1.77
CA ARG A 149 -16.25 -0.23 -1.55
C ARG A 149 -16.43 -0.96 -2.89
N SER A 150 -17.07 -0.32 -3.86
CA SER A 150 -17.25 -0.91 -5.20
C SER A 150 -15.93 -1.26 -5.88
N MET A 151 -14.89 -0.44 -5.72
CA MET A 151 -13.55 -0.73 -6.23
C MET A 151 -12.94 -1.94 -5.50
N ALA A 152 -12.97 -1.95 -4.17
CA ALA A 152 -12.37 -3.00 -3.34
C ALA A 152 -13.06 -4.37 -3.56
N GLU A 153 -14.38 -4.38 -3.73
CA GLU A 153 -15.17 -5.59 -4.02
C GLU A 153 -15.01 -6.09 -5.46
N SER A 154 -14.52 -5.24 -6.38
CA SER A 154 -14.30 -5.61 -7.79
C SER A 154 -12.93 -6.21 -8.05
N VAL A 155 -11.92 -5.87 -7.25
CA VAL A 155 -10.55 -6.36 -7.45
C VAL A 155 -10.36 -7.71 -6.77
N GLU A 156 -9.53 -8.56 -7.39
CA GLU A 156 -9.14 -9.86 -6.87
C GLU A 156 -7.62 -9.86 -6.64
N GLY A 157 -7.20 -10.29 -5.47
CA GLY A 157 -5.79 -10.33 -5.08
C GLY A 157 -5.56 -9.79 -3.67
N SER A 158 -4.31 -9.69 -3.28
CA SER A 158 -3.93 -9.11 -2.00
C SER A 158 -3.76 -7.59 -2.14
N PHE A 159 -4.28 -6.81 -1.21
CA PHE A 159 -4.13 -5.36 -1.29
C PHE A 159 -4.26 -4.63 0.05
N THR A 160 -3.61 -3.50 0.12
CA THR A 160 -3.95 -2.33 0.94
C THR A 160 -3.71 -1.09 0.08
N PHE A 161 -4.70 -0.23 -0.02
CA PHE A 161 -4.59 1.05 -0.73
C PHE A 161 -4.54 2.21 0.24
N THR A 162 -3.77 3.24 -0.12
CA THR A 162 -3.89 4.58 0.45
C THR A 162 -4.31 5.54 -0.64
N ILE A 163 -5.30 6.40 -0.36
CA ILE A 163 -5.83 7.35 -1.35
C ILE A 163 -5.92 8.74 -0.72
N LEU A 164 -5.13 9.69 -1.24
CA LEU A 164 -5.14 11.09 -0.86
C LEU A 164 -6.19 11.82 -1.68
N ASP A 165 -7.18 12.40 -1.03
CA ASP A 165 -8.28 13.11 -1.67
C ASP A 165 -7.97 14.59 -1.99
N HIS A 166 -8.95 15.29 -2.54
CA HIS A 166 -8.84 16.72 -2.89
C HIS A 166 -8.95 17.65 -1.69
N MET A 167 -9.43 17.17 -0.53
CA MET A 167 -9.56 17.90 0.73
C MET A 167 -8.38 17.67 1.69
N ASN A 168 -7.31 16.99 1.24
CA ASN A 168 -6.18 16.53 2.05
C ASN A 168 -6.51 15.40 3.05
N GLY A 169 -7.67 14.78 2.97
CA GLY A 169 -7.99 13.58 3.73
C GLY A 169 -7.32 12.36 3.11
N LEU A 170 -7.12 11.33 3.91
CA LEU A 170 -6.52 10.07 3.49
C LEU A 170 -7.45 8.90 3.78
N TYR A 171 -7.75 8.14 2.74
CA TYR A 171 -8.42 6.84 2.88
C TYR A 171 -7.38 5.73 2.99
N PHE A 172 -7.65 4.78 3.85
CA PHE A 172 -7.02 3.48 3.94
C PHE A 172 -8.07 2.44 3.58
N VAL A 173 -7.87 1.70 2.49
CA VAL A 173 -8.74 0.60 2.08
C VAL A 173 -7.94 -0.67 2.32
N LYS A 174 -8.24 -1.36 3.43
CA LYS A 174 -7.45 -2.47 3.92
C LYS A 174 -8.07 -3.81 3.53
N GLY A 175 -7.42 -4.50 2.60
CA GLY A 175 -7.60 -5.92 2.35
C GLY A 175 -6.75 -6.77 3.30
N GLU A 176 -6.03 -7.75 2.79
CA GLU A 176 -5.22 -8.67 3.60
C GLU A 176 -3.84 -8.11 3.96
N ASN A 177 -3.25 -7.26 3.10
CA ASN A 177 -1.89 -6.77 3.31
C ASN A 177 -1.75 -5.86 4.53
N PRO A 178 -0.61 -5.94 5.25
CA PRO A 178 -0.44 -5.28 6.53
C PRO A 178 -0.45 -3.75 6.42
N LEU A 179 -0.95 -3.12 7.48
CA LEU A 179 -0.91 -1.67 7.71
C LEU A 179 -0.87 -1.41 9.21
N CYS A 180 0.04 -0.54 9.62
CA CYS A 180 0.14 -0.03 10.99
C CYS A 180 -0.04 1.49 10.96
N LEU A 181 -1.00 2.00 11.74
CA LEU A 181 -1.30 3.42 11.90
C LEU A 181 -1.19 3.81 13.37
N ASN A 182 -0.33 4.78 13.68
CA ASN A 182 -0.13 5.30 15.02
C ASN A 182 -0.56 6.77 15.11
N TYR A 183 -1.22 7.11 16.22
CA TYR A 183 -1.54 8.46 16.61
C TYR A 183 -0.61 8.92 17.73
N TYR A 184 -0.13 10.13 17.64
CA TYR A 184 0.74 10.80 18.63
C TYR A 184 -0.03 11.96 19.28
N PRO A 185 -0.71 11.76 20.43
CA PRO A 185 -1.67 12.71 20.99
C PRO A 185 -1.10 14.09 21.29
N ARG A 186 0.16 14.15 21.78
CA ARG A 186 0.82 15.40 22.12
C ARG A 186 1.00 16.31 20.91
N LEU A 187 1.26 15.72 19.74
CA LEU A 187 1.45 16.45 18.48
C LEU A 187 0.16 16.52 17.65
N GLY A 188 -0.81 15.64 17.93
CA GLY A 188 -1.99 15.48 17.08
C GLY A 188 -1.65 14.93 15.71
N LEU A 189 -0.60 14.12 15.62
CA LEU A 189 0.01 13.62 14.39
C LEU A 189 -0.32 12.14 14.20
N TYR A 190 -0.68 11.75 12.99
CA TYR A 190 -0.80 10.35 12.59
C TYR A 190 0.38 9.98 11.70
N VAL A 191 0.95 8.79 11.90
CA VAL A 191 2.03 8.25 11.07
C VAL A 191 1.73 6.78 10.81
N TYR A 192 1.95 6.34 9.57
CA TYR A 192 1.69 4.96 9.19
C TYR A 192 2.82 4.36 8.33
N ALA A 193 2.93 3.04 8.39
CA ALA A 193 3.72 2.23 7.48
C ALA A 193 3.03 0.88 7.26
N SER A 194 3.53 0.09 6.30
CA SER A 194 2.96 -1.23 6.03
C SER A 194 3.10 -2.20 7.21
N THR A 195 4.17 -2.13 8.00
CA THR A 195 4.30 -2.97 9.20
C THR A 195 4.75 -2.17 10.42
N LYS A 196 4.53 -2.74 11.60
CA LYS A 196 4.92 -2.14 12.89
C LYS A 196 6.43 -2.04 13.05
N GLU A 197 7.16 -3.04 12.56
CA GLU A 197 8.62 -3.13 12.57
C GLU A 197 9.21 -1.98 11.73
N ILE A 198 8.71 -1.79 10.52
CA ILE A 198 9.11 -0.69 9.62
C ILE A 198 8.78 0.66 10.26
N LEU A 199 7.57 0.82 10.81
CA LEU A 199 7.16 2.05 11.47
C LEU A 199 8.10 2.39 12.63
N ASN A 200 8.34 1.44 13.53
CA ASN A 200 9.20 1.62 14.70
C ASN A 200 10.66 1.87 14.30
N GLY A 201 11.20 1.09 13.37
CA GLY A 201 12.56 1.25 12.86
C GLY A 201 12.77 2.61 12.20
N GLY A 202 11.84 3.04 11.35
CA GLY A 202 11.89 4.33 10.68
C GLY A 202 11.76 5.54 11.61
N LEU A 203 11.10 5.38 12.76
CA LEU A 203 10.91 6.44 13.74
C LEU A 203 11.97 6.46 14.86
N ALA A 204 12.79 5.42 14.98
CA ALA A 204 13.76 5.24 16.08
C ALA A 204 14.78 6.38 16.23
N HIS A 205 15.08 7.11 15.17
CA HIS A 205 16.04 8.23 15.15
C HIS A 205 15.39 9.56 14.77
N THR A 206 14.08 9.68 14.93
CA THR A 206 13.32 10.89 14.64
C THR A 206 12.89 11.62 15.92
N LEU A 207 12.23 12.75 15.75
CA LEU A 207 11.61 13.50 16.85
C LEU A 207 10.51 12.68 17.58
N LEU A 208 9.96 11.65 16.96
CA LEU A 208 8.92 10.80 17.54
C LEU A 208 9.46 9.66 18.45
N LYS A 209 10.77 9.46 18.51
CA LYS A 209 11.39 8.40 19.34
C LYS A 209 10.93 8.39 20.79
N ARG A 210 10.67 9.58 21.35
CA ARG A 210 10.31 9.76 22.77
C ARG A 210 8.82 10.05 22.97
N GLU A 211 8.04 10.09 21.90
CA GLU A 211 6.61 10.34 21.96
C GLU A 211 5.86 9.04 22.23
N THR A 212 4.82 9.12 23.07
CA THR A 212 3.89 8.01 23.25
C THR A 212 2.97 7.93 22.05
N ALA A 213 2.87 6.76 21.46
CA ALA A 213 1.97 6.47 20.37
C ALA A 213 0.78 5.65 20.86
N GLU A 214 -0.39 5.95 20.30
CA GLU A 214 -1.61 5.15 20.40
C GLU A 214 -1.84 4.48 19.05
N GLU A 215 -1.98 3.16 19.03
CA GLU A 215 -2.30 2.44 17.81
C GLU A 215 -3.74 2.71 17.39
N VAL A 216 -3.93 3.09 16.12
CA VAL A 216 -5.27 3.23 15.53
C VAL A 216 -5.51 1.97 14.69
N PRO A 217 -6.34 1.03 15.19
CA PRO A 217 -6.56 -0.22 14.48
C PRO A 217 -7.27 0.03 13.15
N VAL A 218 -6.76 -0.64 12.10
CA VAL A 218 -7.40 -0.71 10.78
C VAL A 218 -7.56 -2.19 10.44
N HIS A 219 -8.80 -2.65 10.36
CA HIS A 219 -9.10 -4.07 10.20
C HIS A 219 -9.18 -4.48 8.72
N THR A 220 -8.99 -5.75 8.44
CA THR A 220 -9.27 -6.32 7.12
C THR A 220 -10.74 -6.07 6.75
N GLU A 221 -11.01 -5.79 5.46
CA GLU A 221 -12.33 -5.42 4.94
C GLU A 221 -12.85 -4.06 5.47
N GLU A 222 -11.94 -3.19 5.87
CA GLU A 222 -12.27 -1.85 6.37
C GLU A 222 -11.79 -0.75 5.43
N ILE A 223 -12.61 0.29 5.31
CA ILE A 223 -12.24 1.59 4.73
C ILE A 223 -12.23 2.60 5.86
N LEU A 224 -11.04 3.07 6.23
CA LEU A 224 -10.87 4.14 7.20
C LEU A 224 -10.57 5.45 6.45
N TYR A 225 -11.30 6.49 6.75
CA TYR A 225 -11.02 7.85 6.30
C TYR A 225 -10.54 8.71 7.45
N LEU A 226 -9.40 9.34 7.26
CA LEU A 226 -8.84 10.31 8.20
C LEU A 226 -8.83 11.69 7.53
N SER A 227 -9.65 12.59 8.04
CA SER A 227 -9.78 13.96 7.53
C SER A 227 -8.65 14.87 8.01
N THR A 228 -8.56 16.06 7.44
CA THR A 228 -7.54 17.06 7.79
C THR A 228 -7.68 17.64 9.20
N ASP A 229 -8.85 17.53 9.83
CA ASP A 229 -9.09 17.95 11.22
C ASP A 229 -8.84 16.81 12.23
N GLY A 230 -8.46 15.62 11.75
CA GLY A 230 -8.21 14.44 12.57
C GLY A 230 -9.45 13.60 12.86
N THR A 231 -10.61 13.93 12.27
CA THR A 231 -11.82 13.11 12.39
C THR A 231 -11.66 11.81 11.62
N ILE A 232 -12.02 10.69 12.26
CA ILE A 232 -11.99 9.36 11.66
C ILE A 232 -13.43 8.94 11.33
N ALA A 233 -13.65 8.54 10.08
CA ALA A 233 -14.86 7.86 9.64
C ALA A 233 -14.49 6.46 9.10
N ARG A 234 -15.42 5.52 9.23
CA ARG A 234 -15.18 4.12 8.87
C ARG A 234 -16.33 3.54 8.07
N ASP A 235 -16.02 2.63 7.18
CA ASP A 235 -16.96 1.82 6.42
C ASP A 235 -16.33 0.45 6.17
N THR A 236 -17.11 -0.49 5.65
CA THR A 236 -16.65 -1.84 5.39
C THR A 236 -16.95 -2.23 3.95
N PHE A 237 -16.24 -3.23 3.46
CA PHE A 237 -16.49 -3.90 2.18
C PHE A 237 -16.32 -5.41 2.40
N THR A 238 -16.69 -6.20 1.41
CA THR A 238 -16.49 -7.65 1.45
C THR A 238 -15.46 -8.03 0.39
N LEU A 239 -14.41 -8.74 0.80
CA LEU A 239 -13.45 -9.30 -0.14
C LEU A 239 -14.15 -10.30 -1.06
N SER A 240 -14.02 -10.11 -2.38
CA SER A 240 -14.55 -11.06 -3.35
C SER A 240 -13.69 -12.33 -3.35
N TRP A 241 -14.11 -13.32 -2.57
CA TRP A 241 -13.46 -14.62 -2.45
C TRP A 241 -13.69 -15.53 -3.66
N ASN A 242 -13.83 -15.01 -4.87
CA ASN A 242 -13.92 -15.81 -6.09
C ASN A 242 -12.60 -16.49 -6.48
N TRP A 243 -11.67 -16.61 -5.53
CA TRP A 243 -10.47 -17.44 -5.69
C TRP A 243 -10.79 -18.95 -5.80
N TYR A 244 -11.99 -19.37 -5.44
CA TYR A 244 -12.40 -20.75 -5.60
C TYR A 244 -13.07 -20.94 -6.96
N GLY A 245 -12.30 -21.42 -7.95
CA GLY A 245 -12.83 -22.14 -9.10
C GLY A 245 -13.75 -23.29 -8.65
N PRO A 246 -14.22 -24.19 -9.56
CA PRO A 246 -15.33 -25.16 -9.34
C PRO A 246 -15.23 -26.07 -8.11
N TRP A 247 -14.26 -25.90 -7.22
CA TRP A 247 -13.96 -26.70 -6.03
C TRP A 247 -14.39 -26.10 -4.70
N SER A 248 -15.13 -24.98 -4.69
CA SER A 248 -15.53 -24.25 -3.47
C SER A 248 -16.58 -24.97 -2.58
N GLY A 249 -16.87 -26.21 -2.84
CA GLY A 249 -17.90 -26.97 -2.13
C GLY A 249 -17.46 -27.65 -0.81
N TRP A 250 -16.18 -27.53 -0.37
CA TRP A 250 -15.77 -28.47 0.70
C TRP A 250 -14.75 -27.96 1.71
N PHE A 251 -14.95 -26.80 2.33
CA PHE A 251 -14.23 -26.53 3.60
C PHE A 251 -14.98 -25.52 4.49
N PRO A 252 -15.57 -25.93 5.62
CA PRO A 252 -15.94 -25.06 6.71
C PRO A 252 -14.74 -24.92 7.66
N GLY A 253 -14.21 -23.71 7.83
CA GLY A 253 -13.26 -23.35 8.88
C GLY A 253 -11.80 -23.29 8.45
N ARG A 254 -11.27 -22.06 8.30
CA ARG A 254 -9.85 -21.83 8.08
C ARG A 254 -9.01 -22.28 9.28
N ARG A 255 -8.18 -23.27 9.05
CA ARG A 255 -6.85 -23.42 9.63
C ARG A 255 -5.89 -23.22 8.46
N SER A 256 -4.75 -22.57 8.70
CA SER A 256 -3.68 -22.38 7.71
C SER A 256 -3.49 -23.66 6.88
N ALA A 257 -3.94 -23.63 5.64
CA ALA A 257 -3.70 -24.76 4.72
C ALA A 257 -2.26 -24.63 4.24
N SER A 258 -1.53 -25.74 4.27
CA SER A 258 -0.20 -25.86 3.66
C SER A 258 -0.24 -25.39 2.21
N ALA A 259 0.78 -24.67 1.77
CA ALA A 259 0.90 -24.22 0.39
C ALA A 259 0.91 -25.41 -0.56
N THR A 260 0.18 -25.34 -1.66
CA THR A 260 0.21 -26.36 -2.72
C THR A 260 1.03 -25.88 -3.89
N LEU A 261 1.76 -26.79 -4.57
CA LEU A 261 2.65 -26.45 -5.69
C LEU A 261 1.95 -25.73 -6.87
N GLY A 262 0.62 -25.74 -6.92
CA GLY A 262 -0.20 -25.04 -7.90
C GLY A 262 -0.71 -23.67 -7.44
N ASP A 263 -0.36 -23.23 -6.23
CA ASP A 263 -0.78 -21.95 -5.69
C ASP A 263 -0.13 -20.80 -6.48
N PRO A 264 -0.91 -19.86 -7.05
CA PRO A 264 -0.35 -18.72 -7.76
C PRO A 264 0.53 -17.83 -6.90
N TRP A 265 0.25 -17.72 -5.59
CA TRP A 265 1.08 -16.97 -4.66
C TRP A 265 2.45 -17.65 -4.46
N LEU A 266 2.48 -18.98 -4.40
CA LEU A 266 3.73 -19.74 -4.35
C LEU A 266 4.60 -19.49 -5.59
N LYS A 267 3.97 -19.33 -6.77
CA LYS A 267 4.70 -18.96 -7.99
C LYS A 267 5.34 -17.58 -7.86
N GLU A 268 4.65 -16.63 -7.27
CA GLU A 268 5.17 -15.27 -7.05
C GLU A 268 6.32 -15.28 -6.02
N LEU A 269 6.19 -16.06 -4.95
CA LEU A 269 7.27 -16.24 -3.98
C LEU A 269 8.52 -16.87 -4.62
N ARG A 270 8.36 -17.82 -5.57
CA ARG A 270 9.49 -18.36 -6.36
C ARG A 270 10.16 -17.29 -7.21
N ASP A 271 9.35 -16.45 -7.89
CA ASP A 271 9.89 -15.40 -8.75
C ASP A 271 10.65 -14.33 -7.92
N MET A 272 10.30 -14.17 -6.63
CA MET A 272 10.96 -13.25 -5.69
C MET A 272 12.11 -13.88 -4.91
N ALA A 273 12.22 -15.19 -4.83
CA ALA A 273 13.19 -15.91 -3.97
C ALA A 273 14.62 -15.41 -4.16
N GLY A 274 15.03 -15.16 -5.42
CA GLY A 274 16.37 -14.68 -5.74
C GLY A 274 16.73 -13.33 -5.16
N VAL A 275 15.75 -12.47 -4.86
CA VAL A 275 15.97 -11.16 -4.24
C VAL A 275 16.38 -11.31 -2.78
N PHE A 276 15.93 -12.38 -2.13
CA PHE A 276 16.22 -12.71 -0.74
C PHE A 276 17.39 -13.70 -0.59
N GLY A 277 18.04 -14.10 -1.70
CA GLY A 277 19.16 -15.02 -1.69
C GLY A 277 18.79 -16.50 -1.70
N TYR A 278 17.51 -16.81 -1.95
CA TYR A 278 17.00 -18.17 -2.05
C TYR A 278 16.81 -18.59 -3.51
N ARG A 279 16.79 -19.89 -3.75
CA ARG A 279 16.43 -20.44 -5.07
C ARG A 279 14.93 -20.71 -5.14
N PRO A 280 14.31 -20.71 -6.33
CA PRO A 280 12.91 -21.08 -6.48
C PRO A 280 12.56 -22.46 -5.89
N GLU A 281 13.50 -23.40 -5.94
CA GLU A 281 13.36 -24.75 -5.39
C GLU A 281 13.26 -24.74 -3.85
N ASP A 282 13.91 -23.80 -3.18
CA ASP A 282 13.85 -23.66 -1.72
C ASP A 282 12.42 -23.33 -1.28
N ILE A 283 11.67 -22.54 -2.08
CA ILE A 283 10.25 -22.22 -1.85
C ILE A 283 9.37 -23.47 -2.00
N ASP A 284 9.66 -24.32 -2.99
CA ASP A 284 8.95 -25.57 -3.20
C ASP A 284 9.19 -26.55 -2.05
N GLU A 285 10.40 -26.58 -1.52
CA GLU A 285 10.76 -27.41 -0.39
C GLU A 285 10.00 -26.99 0.88
N MET A 286 9.91 -25.68 1.18
CA MET A 286 9.11 -25.16 2.29
C MET A 286 7.64 -25.54 2.16
N ALA A 287 7.06 -25.39 0.96
CA ALA A 287 5.67 -25.75 0.69
C ALA A 287 5.42 -27.26 0.88
N THR A 288 6.35 -28.10 0.44
CA THR A 288 6.26 -29.56 0.63
C THR A 288 6.42 -30.00 2.07
N HIS A 289 7.11 -29.22 2.90
CA HIS A 289 7.18 -29.43 4.36
C HIS A 289 5.97 -28.91 5.12
N GLY A 290 4.95 -28.42 4.40
CA GLY A 290 3.65 -28.05 4.95
C GLY A 290 3.53 -26.62 5.42
N MET A 291 4.49 -25.74 5.11
CA MET A 291 4.37 -24.31 5.36
C MET A 291 3.29 -23.69 4.49
N SER A 292 2.52 -22.78 5.04
CA SER A 292 1.61 -21.94 4.30
C SER A 292 2.37 -20.87 3.50
N THR A 293 1.74 -20.27 2.50
CA THR A 293 2.36 -19.19 1.73
C THR A 293 2.73 -17.99 2.60
N ASP A 294 1.96 -17.71 3.65
CA ASP A 294 2.23 -16.63 4.60
C ASP A 294 3.49 -16.92 5.44
N GLU A 295 3.65 -18.18 5.90
CA GLU A 295 4.84 -18.62 6.64
C GLU A 295 6.10 -18.64 5.77
N ILE A 296 5.98 -19.03 4.49
CA ILE A 296 7.06 -18.98 3.51
C ILE A 296 7.46 -17.51 3.26
N GLU A 297 6.49 -16.64 3.10
CA GLU A 297 6.74 -15.22 2.92
C GLU A 297 7.45 -14.62 4.15
N GLU A 298 7.01 -14.93 5.35
CA GLU A 298 7.63 -14.49 6.60
C GLU A 298 9.06 -15.01 6.72
N ALA A 299 9.31 -16.29 6.40
CA ALA A 299 10.65 -16.89 6.40
C ALA A 299 11.62 -16.19 5.43
N LEU A 300 11.15 -15.81 4.24
CA LEU A 300 11.94 -15.03 3.28
C LEU A 300 12.40 -13.68 3.85
N TYR A 301 11.56 -13.02 4.67
CA TYR A 301 11.87 -11.71 5.23
C TYR A 301 12.75 -11.77 6.47
N VAL A 302 12.62 -12.81 7.29
CA VAL A 302 13.37 -12.97 8.54
C VAL A 302 14.78 -13.52 8.27
N GLY A 303 14.99 -14.20 7.14
CA GLY A 303 16.28 -14.80 6.78
C GLY A 303 16.65 -16.01 7.65
N GLU A 304 15.65 -16.65 8.27
CA GLU A 304 15.81 -17.87 9.05
C GLU A 304 15.48 -19.09 8.18
N LEU A 305 16.49 -19.59 7.46
CA LEU A 305 16.51 -20.93 6.88
C LEU A 305 17.80 -21.66 7.22
#